data_3dafd71e739823909ec2b8f87710adaa
#
_entry.id   3dafd71e739823909ec2b8f87710adaa
#
_cell.length_a   1.000
_cell.length_b   1.000
_cell.length_c   1.000
_cell.angle_alpha   90.00
_cell.angle_beta   90.00
_cell.angle_gamma   90.00
#
_symmetry.space_group_name_H-M   'P 1'
#
loop_
_entity.id
_entity.type
_entity.pdbx_description
1 polymer ?
#
loop_
_entity_poly.entity_id
_entity_poly.type
_entity_poly.pdbx_seq_one_letter_code
_entity_poly.pdbx_strand_id
1 'polypeptide(L)'
;MVVLMKYLLLGMLAASAGATAAMAVQQSPQVVEISVERFSFTPSEFRVKAGAPVEIRLRSDDTDHGFRIVGTDINVAIPKRGKGVATVTFVPPQAGKYVFECSKLCGAGHGFMRGALIAE
;
A
#
# COMPACT_ATOMS: atom_id res chain seq x y z
N MET A 1 18.08 12.72 -81.37
CA MET A 1 18.69 12.46 -80.07
C MET A 1 17.61 12.65 -79.03
N VAL A 2 17.11 11.55 -78.52
CA VAL A 2 16.12 11.61 -77.46
C VAL A 2 16.82 11.39 -76.15
N VAL A 3 16.91 12.40 -75.31
CA VAL A 3 17.48 12.28 -73.97
C VAL A 3 16.36 11.77 -73.02
N LEU A 4 16.44 10.51 -72.69
CA LEU A 4 15.57 9.93 -71.66
C LEU A 4 16.10 10.36 -70.32
N MET A 5 15.45 11.35 -69.73
CA MET A 5 15.66 11.72 -68.33
C MET A 5 14.89 10.73 -67.46
N LYS A 6 15.63 9.80 -66.83
CA LYS A 6 15.09 8.91 -65.83
C LYS A 6 14.93 9.69 -64.52
N TYR A 7 13.68 10.06 -64.19
CA TYR A 7 13.37 10.54 -62.87
C TYR A 7 13.40 9.37 -61.88
N LEU A 8 14.45 9.32 -61.07
CA LEU A 8 14.50 8.45 -59.91
C LEU A 8 13.60 9.08 -58.84
N LEU A 9 12.39 8.55 -58.70
CA LEU A 9 11.55 8.80 -57.57
C LEU A 9 12.14 8.06 -56.33
N LEU A 10 12.91 8.81 -55.53
CA LEU A 10 13.29 8.35 -54.20
C LEU A 10 12.05 8.40 -53.33
N GLY A 11 11.41 7.27 -53.14
CA GLY A 11 10.37 7.12 -52.15
C GLY A 11 10.96 7.20 -50.76
N MET A 12 10.77 8.36 -50.07
CA MET A 12 11.04 8.42 -48.64
C MET A 12 9.94 7.63 -47.93
N LEU A 13 10.27 6.43 -47.49
CA LEU A 13 9.47 5.75 -46.48
C LEU A 13 9.69 6.49 -45.15
N ALA A 14 8.74 7.34 -44.77
CA ALA A 14 8.69 7.85 -43.43
C ALA A 14 8.23 6.73 -42.52
N ALA A 15 9.16 6.10 -41.82
CA ALA A 15 8.86 5.19 -40.73
C ALA A 15 8.31 6.02 -39.56
N SER A 16 6.99 6.10 -39.45
CA SER A 16 6.37 6.65 -38.25
C SER A 16 6.59 5.65 -37.11
N ALA A 17 7.59 5.91 -36.28
CA ALA A 17 7.75 5.23 -35.00
C ALA A 17 6.57 5.65 -34.12
N GLY A 18 5.53 4.80 -34.08
CA GLY A 18 4.43 4.96 -33.16
C GLY A 18 4.98 4.78 -31.73
N ALA A 19 5.13 5.87 -31.02
CA ALA A 19 5.42 5.81 -29.60
C ALA A 19 4.17 5.27 -28.90
N THR A 20 4.17 3.98 -28.61
CA THR A 20 3.18 3.40 -27.70
C THR A 20 3.47 3.90 -26.30
N ALA A 21 2.74 4.92 -25.87
CA ALA A 21 2.78 5.35 -24.49
C ALA A 21 2.23 4.20 -23.64
N ALA A 22 3.11 3.52 -22.93
CA ALA A 22 2.72 2.55 -21.92
C ALA A 22 1.95 3.30 -20.83
N MET A 23 0.65 3.12 -20.75
CA MET A 23 -0.14 3.64 -19.63
C MET A 23 0.29 2.89 -18.38
N ALA A 24 0.91 3.62 -17.43
CA ALA A 24 1.19 3.10 -16.12
C ALA A 24 -0.17 2.82 -15.43
N VAL A 25 -0.45 1.55 -15.17
CA VAL A 25 -1.62 1.16 -14.37
C VAL A 25 -1.35 1.59 -12.93
N GLN A 26 -2.00 2.65 -12.49
CA GLN A 26 -2.00 3.03 -11.08
C GLN A 26 -2.83 1.98 -10.33
N GLN A 27 -2.15 1.22 -9.46
CA GLN A 27 -2.82 0.31 -8.55
C GLN A 27 -3.54 1.11 -7.47
N SER A 28 -4.86 0.90 -7.34
CA SER A 28 -5.63 1.42 -6.21
C SER A 28 -5.07 0.85 -4.90
N PRO A 29 -4.97 1.64 -3.82
CA PRO A 29 -4.53 1.15 -2.53
C PRO A 29 -5.43 0.00 -2.07
N GLN A 30 -4.81 -1.03 -1.48
CA GLN A 30 -5.54 -2.06 -0.75
C GLN A 30 -6.02 -1.42 0.57
N VAL A 31 -7.28 -1.59 0.92
CA VAL A 31 -7.84 -1.02 2.15
C VAL A 31 -8.13 -2.15 3.14
N VAL A 32 -7.60 -2.03 4.34
CA VAL A 32 -7.85 -2.96 5.44
C VAL A 32 -8.42 -2.18 6.61
N GLU A 33 -9.59 -2.59 7.08
CA GLU A 33 -10.22 -2.01 8.27
C GLU A 33 -9.96 -2.92 9.47
N ILE A 34 -9.43 -2.35 10.54
CA ILE A 34 -9.10 -3.06 11.77
C ILE A 34 -9.88 -2.46 12.93
N SER A 35 -10.67 -3.30 13.60
CA SER A 35 -11.25 -2.97 14.90
C SER A 35 -10.24 -3.29 16.00
N VAL A 36 -10.13 -2.41 16.96
CA VAL A 36 -9.14 -2.46 18.02
C VAL A 36 -9.83 -2.39 19.37
N GLU A 37 -9.56 -3.34 20.22
CA GLU A 37 -10.05 -3.35 21.60
C GLU A 37 -9.02 -4.00 22.53
N ARG A 38 -9.20 -3.93 23.84
CA ARG A 38 -8.36 -4.66 24.78
C ARG A 38 -8.63 -6.16 24.64
N PHE A 39 -7.73 -6.97 24.23
CA PHE A 39 -6.32 -6.76 23.86
C PHE A 39 -6.09 -7.42 22.50
N SER A 40 -6.83 -6.98 21.50
CA SER A 40 -6.82 -7.59 20.19
C SER A 40 -6.98 -6.59 19.05
N PHE A 41 -6.45 -6.98 17.91
CA PHE A 41 -6.74 -6.40 16.61
C PHE A 41 -7.62 -7.38 15.82
N THR A 42 -8.66 -6.89 15.17
CA THR A 42 -9.54 -7.73 14.35
C THR A 42 -9.70 -7.12 12.95
N PRO A 43 -9.20 -7.75 11.89
CA PRO A 43 -8.45 -9.00 11.89
C PRO A 43 -7.06 -8.85 12.52
N SER A 44 -6.55 -9.91 13.14
CA SER A 44 -5.20 -9.93 13.70
C SER A 44 -4.14 -10.36 12.70
N GLU A 45 -4.54 -10.93 11.58
CA GLU A 45 -3.68 -11.29 10.47
C GLU A 45 -4.42 -11.03 9.15
N PHE A 46 -3.72 -10.44 8.19
CA PHE A 46 -4.25 -10.20 6.86
C PHE A 46 -3.14 -10.23 5.81
N ARG A 47 -3.54 -10.53 4.58
CA ARG A 47 -2.62 -10.67 3.44
C ARG A 47 -2.77 -9.48 2.50
N VAL A 48 -1.64 -8.98 2.02
CA VAL A 48 -1.57 -7.87 1.07
C VAL A 48 -0.52 -8.14 0.02
N LYS A 49 -0.53 -7.36 -1.04
CA LYS A 49 0.46 -7.44 -2.10
C LYS A 49 1.72 -6.66 -1.73
N ALA A 50 2.88 -7.32 -1.81
CA ALA A 50 4.19 -6.66 -1.64
C ALA A 50 4.41 -5.60 -2.71
N GLY A 51 5.04 -4.50 -2.35
CA GLY A 51 5.35 -3.40 -3.26
C GLY A 51 4.17 -2.51 -3.62
N ALA A 52 2.97 -2.79 -3.10
CA ALA A 52 1.77 -1.99 -3.34
C ALA A 52 1.33 -1.27 -2.05
N PRO A 53 0.76 -0.05 -2.14
CA PRO A 53 0.26 0.66 -0.98
C PRO A 53 -0.87 -0.09 -0.29
N VAL A 54 -0.82 -0.12 1.04
CA VAL A 54 -1.89 -0.62 1.91
C VAL A 54 -2.37 0.53 2.77
N GLU A 55 -3.65 0.84 2.70
CA GLU A 55 -4.30 1.78 3.59
C GLU A 55 -4.91 1.00 4.75
N ILE A 56 -4.44 1.26 5.96
CA ILE A 56 -4.92 0.60 7.18
C ILE A 56 -5.74 1.61 7.96
N ARG A 57 -7.00 1.31 8.16
CA ARG A 57 -7.94 2.12 8.95
C ARG A 57 -8.19 1.44 10.28
N LEU A 58 -7.93 2.15 11.35
CA LEU A 58 -7.95 1.62 12.71
C LEU A 58 -9.00 2.37 13.54
N ARG A 59 -9.94 1.64 14.09
CA ARG A 59 -10.98 2.19 14.96
C ARG A 59 -10.99 1.45 16.28
N SER A 60 -10.93 2.19 17.37
CA SER A 60 -11.08 1.62 18.72
C SER A 60 -12.54 1.43 19.07
N ASP A 61 -12.84 0.29 19.70
CA ASP A 61 -14.15 -0.01 20.27
C ASP A 61 -14.19 0.22 21.78
N ASP A 62 -13.09 0.65 22.38
CA ASP A 62 -13.01 0.95 23.83
C ASP A 62 -12.11 2.16 24.12
N THR A 63 -10.92 1.96 24.65
CA THR A 63 -9.99 3.00 25.06
C THR A 63 -9.07 3.47 23.93
N ASP A 64 -8.19 4.42 24.25
CA ASP A 64 -7.07 4.78 23.38
C ASP A 64 -6.11 3.59 23.22
N HIS A 65 -5.61 3.41 22.02
CA HIS A 65 -4.59 2.45 21.67
C HIS A 65 -3.50 3.13 20.82
N GLY A 66 -2.51 2.38 20.44
CA GLY A 66 -1.55 2.77 19.42
C GLY A 66 -1.39 1.64 18.41
N PHE A 67 -0.81 1.95 17.29
CA PHE A 67 -0.48 0.98 16.26
C PHE A 67 0.89 1.29 15.70
N ARG A 68 1.78 0.32 15.75
CA ARG A 68 3.07 0.41 15.09
C ARG A 68 3.38 -0.85 14.32
N ILE A 69 4.07 -0.70 13.21
CA ILE A 69 4.63 -1.82 12.45
C ILE A 69 6.09 -1.92 12.85
N VAL A 70 6.45 -3.06 13.47
CA VAL A 70 7.81 -3.30 13.98
C VAL A 70 8.83 -3.21 12.84
N GLY A 71 9.92 -2.51 13.08
CA GLY A 71 10.99 -2.32 12.10
C GLY A 71 10.73 -1.24 11.06
N THR A 72 9.69 -0.43 11.24
CA THR A 72 9.34 0.71 10.40
C THR A 72 9.10 1.97 11.23
N ASP A 73 8.95 3.13 10.58
CA ASP A 73 8.58 4.39 11.25
C ASP A 73 7.08 4.50 11.50
N ILE A 74 6.28 3.53 11.09
CA ILE A 74 4.82 3.55 11.29
C ILE A 74 4.51 3.40 12.77
N ASN A 75 3.99 4.47 13.35
CA ASN A 75 3.53 4.51 14.74
C ASN A 75 2.50 5.63 14.88
N VAL A 76 1.24 5.26 15.13
CA VAL A 76 0.14 6.22 15.23
C VAL A 76 -0.71 5.96 16.48
N ALA A 77 -1.30 7.01 17.00
CA ALA A 77 -2.31 6.92 18.06
C ALA A 77 -3.66 6.54 17.45
N ILE A 78 -4.37 5.64 18.11
CA ILE A 78 -5.76 5.29 17.78
C ILE A 78 -6.63 5.91 18.86
N PRO A 79 -7.48 6.90 18.51
CA PRO A 79 -8.33 7.55 19.50
C PRO A 79 -9.37 6.57 20.05
N LYS A 80 -9.78 6.80 21.28
CA LYS A 80 -10.81 5.99 21.93
C LYS A 80 -12.13 6.02 21.16
N ARG A 81 -12.97 5.06 21.44
CA ARG A 81 -14.30 4.90 20.85
C ARG A 81 -15.04 6.24 20.70
N GLY A 82 -15.56 6.49 19.52
CA GLY A 82 -16.32 7.68 19.19
C GLY A 82 -15.51 8.96 18.97
N LYS A 83 -14.17 8.90 19.03
CA LYS A 83 -13.29 10.06 18.87
C LYS A 83 -12.54 10.12 17.56
N GLY A 84 -12.80 9.18 16.65
CA GLY A 84 -12.22 9.18 15.30
C GLY A 84 -11.58 7.87 14.91
N VAL A 85 -10.97 7.88 13.74
CA VAL A 85 -10.29 6.76 13.10
C VAL A 85 -8.86 7.16 12.81
N ALA A 86 -7.90 6.27 13.07
CA ALA A 86 -6.54 6.45 12.62
C ALA A 86 -6.36 5.77 11.26
N THR A 87 -5.65 6.42 10.36
CA THR A 87 -5.36 5.87 9.03
C THR A 87 -3.87 5.97 8.77
N VAL A 88 -3.28 4.86 8.33
CA VAL A 88 -1.88 4.80 7.90
C VAL A 88 -1.79 4.21 6.51
N THR A 89 -0.81 4.64 5.75
CA THR A 89 -0.45 4.04 4.46
C THR A 89 0.92 3.42 4.59
N PHE A 90 1.02 2.15 4.23
CA PHE A 90 2.26 1.38 4.28
C PHE A 90 2.49 0.67 2.95
N VAL A 91 3.72 0.72 2.45
CA VAL A 91 4.13 -0.05 1.28
C VAL A 91 5.11 -1.12 1.74
N PRO A 92 4.71 -2.39 1.83
CA PRO A 92 5.64 -3.46 2.17
C PRO A 92 6.71 -3.56 1.09
N PRO A 93 8.00 -3.33 1.39
CA PRO A 93 9.04 -3.29 0.35
C PRO A 93 9.32 -4.65 -0.28
N GLN A 94 9.01 -5.73 0.42
CA GLN A 94 9.22 -7.10 -0.06
C GLN A 94 8.23 -8.05 0.61
N ALA A 95 8.08 -9.23 0.02
CA ALA A 95 7.28 -10.30 0.59
C ALA A 95 7.83 -10.70 1.96
N GLY A 96 6.93 -10.99 2.90
CA GLY A 96 7.30 -11.38 4.25
C GLY A 96 6.25 -11.04 5.28
N LYS A 97 6.59 -11.31 6.53
CA LYS A 97 5.73 -11.06 7.68
C LYS A 97 6.14 -9.77 8.38
N TYR A 98 5.21 -8.85 8.50
CA TYR A 98 5.37 -7.59 9.22
C TYR A 98 4.49 -7.63 10.46
N VAL A 99 5.12 -7.69 11.63
CA VAL A 99 4.40 -7.69 12.91
C VAL A 99 3.95 -6.28 13.24
N PHE A 100 2.72 -6.13 13.66
CA PHE A 100 2.23 -4.89 14.27
C PHE A 100 1.79 -5.14 15.71
N GLU A 101 1.83 -4.10 16.51
CA GLU A 101 1.50 -4.19 17.94
C GLU A 101 0.94 -2.88 18.46
N CYS A 102 0.27 -2.95 19.61
CA CYS A 102 -0.17 -1.76 20.31
C CYS A 102 1.04 -1.00 20.87
N SER A 103 1.15 0.27 20.52
CA SER A 103 2.27 1.14 20.92
C SER A 103 1.97 2.05 22.10
N LYS A 104 0.74 2.01 22.61
CA LYS A 104 0.30 2.79 23.77
C LYS A 104 -0.19 1.85 24.87
N LEU A 105 0.30 2.02 26.07
CA LEU A 105 -0.15 1.22 27.22
C LEU A 105 -1.66 1.33 27.38
N CYS A 106 -2.36 0.21 27.23
CA CYS A 106 -3.82 0.16 27.20
C CYS A 106 -4.44 -0.76 28.27
N GLY A 107 -3.62 -1.36 29.11
CA GLY A 107 -4.04 -2.25 30.18
C GLY A 107 -3.12 -3.45 30.40
N ALA A 108 -3.53 -4.41 31.21
CA ALA A 108 -2.69 -5.53 31.64
C ALA A 108 -2.26 -6.46 30.49
N GLY A 109 -3.07 -6.58 29.43
CA GLY A 109 -2.77 -7.42 28.27
C GLY A 109 -2.04 -6.70 27.13
N HIS A 110 -1.59 -5.46 27.35
CA HIS A 110 -0.89 -4.65 26.35
C HIS A 110 0.29 -5.38 25.71
N GLY A 111 1.09 -6.10 26.46
CA GLY A 111 2.26 -6.83 25.95
C GLY A 111 1.94 -7.98 24.99
N PHE A 112 0.71 -8.44 24.94
CA PHE A 112 0.25 -9.52 24.07
C PHE A 112 -0.59 -9.02 22.88
N MET A 113 -0.84 -7.73 22.79
CA MET A 113 -1.70 -7.14 21.77
C MET A 113 -0.92 -6.94 20.47
N ARG A 114 -1.01 -7.93 19.59
CA ARG A 114 -0.22 -8.04 18.36
C ARG A 114 -1.02 -8.64 17.21
N GLY A 115 -0.53 -8.39 16.02
CA GLY A 115 -0.99 -9.03 14.80
C GLY A 115 0.10 -9.05 13.75
N ALA A 116 -0.24 -9.48 12.55
CA ALA A 116 0.70 -9.55 11.44
C ALA A 116 0.04 -9.23 10.09
N LEU A 117 0.77 -8.50 9.30
CA LEU A 117 0.53 -8.28 7.89
C LEU A 117 1.45 -9.21 7.12
N ILE A 118 0.87 -10.03 6.23
CA ILE A 118 1.61 -10.94 5.36
C ILE A 118 1.63 -10.33 3.97
N ALA A 119 2.80 -9.93 3.49
CA ALA A 119 3.00 -9.44 2.14
C ALA A 119 3.42 -10.58 1.20
N GLU A 120 2.77 -10.67 0.07
CA GLU A 120 2.97 -11.73 -0.93
C GLU A 120 3.39 -11.18 -2.29
#